data_9e152a05515fc01022608fa6f20436b8
#
_entry.id   9e152a05515fc01022608fa6f20436b8
#
_cell.length_a   1.000
_cell.length_b   1.000
_cell.length_c   1.000
_cell.angle_alpha   90.00
_cell.angle_beta   90.00
_cell.angle_gamma   90.00
#
_symmetry.space_group_name_H-M   'P 1'
#
loop_
_entity.id
_entity.type
_entity.pdbx_description
1 polymer ?
#
loop_
_entity_poly.entity_id
_entity_poly.type
_entity_poly.pdbx_seq_one_letter_code
_entity_poly.pdbx_strand_id
1 'polypeptide(L)'
;MAAIPRHSLLAIVATTLLVLGILRATIFVANDPVLGYGDQSGLHRVTGCIGITPVAPASKPGSLPRPSTTYVESSFDLDECYPSSAALIAAPVVIAYAVASIASEDPEILIPLRAFGVFNLMLFAALAIAIAVGLKEHAVAQAIHAAIFFFLIADPVSTLWFDTLYTEPALLLGVYGTVAATAVILLQRDSCRFFWWLLGASLVMLGLSREQFGDLPLVLAAIAAPALMRRSGRRARMFLVIAVILAVAQLAITPLRPEDVGPTNRVNTYLGVILPSSRDEAATLENLDLPARCATMVGATWTARRGEDLAAVCPEVTHLSSFAFARLVPTEPLTLLRAVSRVLPAAQAIVPGYLAISPETTIVSVQDLPPEAMSFIALGSRVPSIVFATAVVGMLLAFPAFLLWLLWTVRAEPDATTLPTVFLMLIAIGGYSLATTAFGEGIFGAERHNWVGALSMLAAVALLPIVMWQLTTDLLRARLALAVAFGVTLLTAGWLLWSQAQPMSIGSLESISEREGNTLEIGGFALDPWGVRRVFATVGGGPETEGTRGVERRDIEAIYPGYPEAIGAGYQIAIPPNKWRDRQELRIYVESRTSAVTEIDRRTIRVRP
;
A
#
# COMPACT_ATOMS: atom_id res chain seq x y z
N MET A 1 -33.81 -25.75 28.51
CA MET A 1 -32.91 -25.39 27.38
C MET A 1 -31.52 -25.95 27.69
N ALA A 2 -31.05 -26.97 26.98
CA ALA A 2 -29.68 -27.48 27.16
C ALA A 2 -28.69 -26.40 26.72
N ALA A 3 -27.72 -26.08 27.58
CA ALA A 3 -26.69 -25.10 27.26
C ALA A 3 -25.84 -25.59 26.08
N ILE A 4 -25.82 -24.87 24.98
CA ILE A 4 -24.97 -25.19 23.83
C ILE A 4 -23.50 -25.13 24.32
N PRO A 5 -22.69 -26.19 24.08
CA PRO A 5 -21.29 -26.17 24.45
C PRO A 5 -20.57 -24.97 23.81
N ARG A 6 -19.71 -24.28 24.56
CA ARG A 6 -19.00 -23.07 24.04
C ARG A 6 -18.26 -23.30 22.73
N HIS A 7 -17.68 -24.48 22.51
CA HIS A 7 -17.03 -24.85 21.25
C HIS A 7 -17.99 -24.86 20.06
N SER A 8 -19.22 -25.35 20.24
CA SER A 8 -20.23 -25.37 19.20
C SER A 8 -20.70 -23.97 18.83
N LEU A 9 -20.82 -23.06 19.80
CA LEU A 9 -21.21 -21.67 19.57
C LEU A 9 -20.15 -20.92 18.74
N LEU A 10 -18.87 -21.04 19.09
CA LEU A 10 -17.79 -20.40 18.34
C LEU A 10 -17.67 -20.94 16.92
N ALA A 11 -17.87 -22.25 16.71
CA ALA A 11 -17.87 -22.84 15.37
C ALA A 11 -19.06 -22.34 14.53
N ILE A 12 -20.24 -22.17 15.13
CA ILE A 12 -21.41 -21.59 14.45
C ILE A 12 -21.10 -20.14 14.05
N VAL A 13 -20.59 -19.32 14.97
CA VAL A 13 -20.21 -17.93 14.70
C VAL A 13 -19.18 -17.85 13.56
N ALA A 14 -18.14 -18.68 13.62
CA ALA A 14 -17.11 -18.73 12.58
C ALA A 14 -17.70 -19.08 11.20
N THR A 15 -18.53 -20.12 11.14
CA THR A 15 -19.18 -20.52 9.88
C THR A 15 -20.10 -19.42 9.37
N THR A 16 -20.88 -18.80 10.24
CA THR A 16 -21.77 -17.69 9.86
C THR A 16 -20.98 -16.51 9.29
N LEU A 17 -19.91 -16.06 9.97
CA LEU A 17 -19.07 -14.97 9.48
C LEU A 17 -18.42 -15.29 8.13
N LEU A 18 -17.94 -16.53 7.97
CA LEU A 18 -17.33 -16.96 6.70
C LEU A 18 -18.34 -16.93 5.56
N VAL A 19 -19.54 -17.49 5.76
CA VAL A 19 -20.62 -17.51 4.77
C VAL A 19 -21.06 -16.09 4.43
N LEU A 20 -21.30 -15.25 5.44
CA LEU A 20 -21.67 -13.84 5.24
C LEU A 20 -20.58 -13.07 4.51
N GLY A 21 -19.29 -13.32 4.79
CA GLY A 21 -18.18 -12.73 4.07
C GLY A 21 -18.17 -13.12 2.59
N ILE A 22 -18.33 -14.40 2.28
CA ILE A 22 -18.40 -14.88 0.89
C ILE A 22 -19.60 -14.26 0.17
N LEU A 23 -20.79 -14.25 0.80
CA LEU A 23 -21.99 -13.65 0.21
C LEU A 23 -21.82 -12.16 -0.06
N ARG A 24 -21.25 -11.42 0.90
CA ARG A 24 -20.96 -9.99 0.75
C ARG A 24 -20.00 -9.72 -0.42
N ALA A 25 -18.89 -10.45 -0.50
CA ALA A 25 -17.94 -10.32 -1.60
C ALA A 25 -18.59 -10.73 -2.95
N THR A 26 -19.47 -11.74 -2.95
CA THR A 26 -20.22 -12.14 -4.15
C THR A 26 -21.14 -11.02 -4.65
N ILE A 27 -21.89 -10.38 -3.76
CA ILE A 27 -22.77 -9.25 -4.12
C ILE A 27 -21.96 -8.13 -4.76
N PHE A 28 -20.75 -7.84 -4.21
CA PHE A 28 -19.88 -6.80 -4.72
C PHE A 28 -19.34 -7.11 -6.12
N VAL A 29 -18.76 -8.30 -6.32
CA VAL A 29 -18.20 -8.74 -7.59
C VAL A 29 -19.29 -8.96 -8.65
N ALA A 30 -20.50 -9.37 -8.26
CA ALA A 30 -21.63 -9.55 -9.16
C ALA A 30 -22.38 -8.25 -9.51
N ASN A 31 -22.01 -7.12 -8.90
CA ASN A 31 -22.73 -5.86 -9.11
C ASN A 31 -22.69 -5.39 -10.58
N ASP A 32 -23.77 -4.75 -11.02
CA ASP A 32 -23.89 -4.15 -12.34
C ASP A 32 -24.31 -2.68 -12.20
N PRO A 33 -23.50 -1.72 -12.64
CA PRO A 33 -22.21 -1.88 -13.34
C PRO A 33 -21.09 -2.48 -12.46
N VAL A 34 -20.03 -2.98 -13.11
CA VAL A 34 -18.84 -3.50 -12.42
C VAL A 34 -18.25 -2.43 -11.53
N LEU A 35 -17.92 -2.78 -10.30
CA LEU A 35 -17.29 -1.87 -9.34
C LEU A 35 -15.78 -2.14 -9.26
N GLY A 36 -15.00 -1.06 -9.06
CA GLY A 36 -13.58 -1.19 -8.76
C GLY A 36 -12.66 -1.43 -9.95
N TYR A 37 -13.13 -1.35 -11.19
CA TYR A 37 -12.24 -1.48 -12.32
C TYR A 37 -11.30 -0.27 -12.43
N GLY A 38 -10.00 -0.54 -12.57
CA GLY A 38 -8.96 0.47 -12.61
C GLY A 38 -8.87 1.20 -13.95
N ASP A 39 -8.22 2.34 -13.95
CA ASP A 39 -7.71 2.92 -15.18
C ASP A 39 -6.76 1.94 -15.87
N GLN A 40 -6.39 2.19 -17.11
CA GLN A 40 -5.53 1.26 -17.85
C GLN A 40 -4.03 1.48 -17.59
N SER A 41 -3.67 2.46 -16.73
CA SER A 41 -2.28 2.72 -16.41
C SER A 41 -1.69 1.55 -15.59
N GLY A 42 -0.71 0.87 -16.17
CA GLY A 42 -0.06 -0.29 -15.57
C GLY A 42 -0.78 -1.63 -15.71
N LEU A 43 -2.00 -1.69 -16.29
CA LEU A 43 -2.68 -2.97 -16.57
C LEU A 43 -1.97 -3.77 -17.65
N HIS A 44 -1.34 -3.10 -18.63
CA HIS A 44 -0.55 -3.70 -19.71
C HIS A 44 0.50 -4.69 -19.18
N ARG A 45 1.03 -4.45 -17.99
CA ARG A 45 1.98 -5.36 -17.30
C ARG A 45 1.44 -6.77 -17.09
N VAL A 46 0.12 -6.92 -16.95
CA VAL A 46 -0.54 -8.22 -16.81
C VAL A 46 -1.18 -8.63 -18.14
N THR A 47 -1.87 -7.72 -18.81
CA THR A 47 -2.59 -8.01 -20.07
C THR A 47 -1.65 -8.42 -21.18
N GLY A 48 -0.47 -7.76 -21.32
CA GLY A 48 0.58 -8.15 -22.27
C GLY A 48 1.08 -9.58 -22.04
N CYS A 49 1.21 -10.01 -20.77
CA CYS A 49 1.64 -11.37 -20.42
C CYS A 49 0.63 -12.46 -20.78
N ILE A 50 -0.66 -12.14 -20.85
CA ILE A 50 -1.75 -13.12 -21.08
C ILE A 50 -2.44 -12.95 -22.44
N GLY A 51 -1.93 -12.03 -23.30
CA GLY A 51 -2.40 -11.87 -24.67
C GLY A 51 -3.83 -11.35 -24.77
N ILE A 52 -4.18 -10.32 -23.99
CA ILE A 52 -5.47 -9.62 -24.10
C ILE A 52 -5.28 -8.11 -24.16
N THR A 53 -6.19 -7.42 -24.81
CA THR A 53 -6.23 -5.96 -24.87
C THR A 53 -7.61 -5.43 -24.48
N PRO A 54 -7.70 -4.26 -23.81
CA PRO A 54 -8.98 -3.68 -23.46
C PRO A 54 -9.73 -3.20 -24.73
N VAL A 55 -11.04 -3.45 -24.77
CA VAL A 55 -11.93 -2.81 -25.72
C VAL A 55 -12.17 -1.38 -25.24
N ALA A 56 -11.26 -0.47 -25.60
CA ALA A 56 -11.36 0.90 -25.15
C ALA A 56 -12.35 1.68 -26.02
N PRO A 57 -13.26 2.51 -25.43
CA PRO A 57 -13.88 3.59 -26.20
C PRO A 57 -12.78 4.53 -26.67
N ALA A 58 -12.90 5.03 -27.92
CA ALA A 58 -11.92 5.93 -28.50
C ALA A 58 -11.59 7.10 -27.56
N SER A 59 -10.37 7.10 -27.02
CA SER A 59 -9.88 8.18 -26.16
C SER A 59 -9.43 9.35 -27.02
N LYS A 60 -9.71 10.58 -26.58
CA LYS A 60 -9.15 11.77 -27.24
C LYS A 60 -7.63 11.73 -27.11
N PRO A 61 -6.87 12.12 -28.14
CA PRO A 61 -5.42 12.22 -28.04
C PRO A 61 -5.00 13.03 -26.79
N GLY A 62 -4.09 12.50 -26.00
CA GLY A 62 -3.59 13.15 -24.77
C GLY A 62 -4.45 12.97 -23.51
N SER A 63 -5.57 12.25 -23.56
CA SER A 63 -6.31 11.83 -22.37
C SER A 63 -5.77 10.50 -21.83
N LEU A 64 -5.86 10.30 -20.50
CA LEU A 64 -5.60 9.00 -19.91
C LEU A 64 -6.57 7.95 -20.50
N PRO A 65 -6.10 6.72 -20.77
CA PRO A 65 -6.97 5.64 -21.24
C PRO A 65 -8.14 5.44 -20.28
N ARG A 66 -9.36 5.38 -20.80
CA ARG A 66 -10.53 5.14 -19.96
C ARG A 66 -10.53 3.70 -19.44
N PRO A 67 -11.06 3.47 -18.23
CA PRO A 67 -11.29 2.12 -17.72
C PRO A 67 -12.10 1.29 -18.72
N SER A 68 -11.76 0.01 -18.87
CA SER A 68 -12.48 -0.94 -19.71
C SER A 68 -13.07 -2.06 -18.88
N THR A 69 -14.33 -2.42 -19.17
CA THR A 69 -15.02 -3.56 -18.53
C THR A 69 -14.97 -4.83 -19.37
N THR A 70 -14.38 -4.73 -20.60
CA THR A 70 -14.31 -5.83 -21.56
C THR A 70 -12.93 -5.85 -22.24
N TYR A 71 -12.49 -7.07 -22.55
CA TYR A 71 -11.22 -7.35 -23.21
C TYR A 71 -11.43 -8.28 -24.40
N VAL A 72 -10.50 -8.25 -25.34
CA VAL A 72 -10.44 -9.17 -26.49
C VAL A 72 -9.06 -9.84 -26.50
N GLU A 73 -8.97 -11.00 -27.13
CA GLU A 73 -7.70 -11.65 -27.41
C GLU A 73 -6.81 -10.77 -28.28
N SER A 74 -5.54 -10.74 -27.99
CA SER A 74 -4.50 -10.03 -28.74
C SER A 74 -3.23 -10.87 -28.80
N SER A 75 -2.23 -10.41 -29.52
CA SER A 75 -0.89 -10.98 -29.44
C SER A 75 -0.29 -10.74 -28.04
N PHE A 76 0.56 -11.68 -27.60
CA PHE A 76 1.41 -11.44 -26.43
C PHE A 76 2.35 -10.27 -26.71
N ASP A 77 2.38 -9.33 -25.77
CA ASP A 77 3.32 -8.20 -25.80
C ASP A 77 4.36 -8.41 -24.69
N LEU A 78 5.48 -9.03 -25.06
CA LEU A 78 6.54 -9.35 -24.11
C LEU A 78 7.35 -8.12 -23.67
N ASP A 79 7.31 -7.02 -24.43
CA ASP A 79 8.00 -5.77 -24.08
C ASP A 79 7.24 -5.03 -22.96
N GLU A 80 5.93 -5.19 -22.92
CA GLU A 80 5.08 -4.64 -21.85
C GLU A 80 4.78 -5.66 -20.74
N CYS A 81 5.06 -6.94 -20.94
CA CYS A 81 4.81 -7.99 -19.96
C CYS A 81 5.76 -7.89 -18.76
N TYR A 82 5.21 -7.76 -17.58
CA TYR A 82 5.95 -7.96 -16.34
C TYR A 82 5.60 -9.32 -15.74
N PRO A 83 6.55 -10.27 -15.65
CA PRO A 83 6.28 -11.61 -15.11
C PRO A 83 5.79 -11.54 -13.67
N SER A 84 4.48 -11.65 -13.48
CA SER A 84 3.82 -11.53 -12.18
C SER A 84 2.91 -12.72 -11.92
N SER A 85 2.77 -13.08 -10.64
CA SER A 85 1.79 -14.07 -10.22
C SER A 85 0.34 -13.66 -10.51
N ALA A 86 0.07 -12.36 -10.73
CA ALA A 86 -1.23 -11.89 -11.19
C ALA A 86 -1.57 -12.44 -12.58
N ALA A 87 -0.60 -12.55 -13.49
CA ALA A 87 -0.79 -13.18 -14.79
C ALA A 87 -1.15 -14.68 -14.65
N LEU A 88 -0.54 -15.38 -13.67
CA LEU A 88 -0.89 -16.78 -13.39
C LEU A 88 -2.34 -16.96 -12.91
N ILE A 89 -2.85 -15.99 -12.14
CA ILE A 89 -4.25 -16.00 -11.69
C ILE A 89 -5.20 -15.66 -12.86
N ALA A 90 -4.84 -14.71 -13.71
CA ALA A 90 -5.69 -14.27 -14.81
C ALA A 90 -5.71 -15.25 -15.99
N ALA A 91 -4.61 -15.94 -16.26
CA ALA A 91 -4.49 -16.86 -17.40
C ALA A 91 -5.58 -17.95 -17.50
N PRO A 92 -6.04 -18.61 -16.41
CA PRO A 92 -7.12 -19.60 -16.51
C PRO A 92 -8.43 -19.03 -17.05
N VAL A 93 -8.73 -17.76 -16.75
CA VAL A 93 -9.92 -17.08 -17.28
C VAL A 93 -9.78 -16.90 -18.79
N VAL A 94 -8.63 -16.36 -19.25
CA VAL A 94 -8.36 -16.18 -20.69
C VAL A 94 -8.44 -17.53 -21.43
N ILE A 95 -7.78 -18.56 -20.89
CA ILE A 95 -7.83 -19.92 -21.48
C ILE A 95 -9.27 -20.45 -21.59
N ALA A 96 -10.09 -20.24 -20.55
CA ALA A 96 -11.49 -20.69 -20.59
C ALA A 96 -12.29 -20.00 -21.70
N TYR A 97 -12.08 -18.69 -21.91
CA TYR A 97 -12.72 -17.94 -22.98
C TYR A 97 -12.17 -18.31 -24.36
N ALA A 98 -10.85 -18.52 -24.50
CA ALA A 98 -10.26 -19.01 -25.74
C ALA A 98 -10.82 -20.39 -26.16
N VAL A 99 -10.98 -21.31 -25.19
CA VAL A 99 -11.62 -22.60 -25.44
C VAL A 99 -13.08 -22.42 -25.85
N ALA A 100 -13.81 -21.50 -25.21
CA ALA A 100 -15.20 -21.20 -25.56
C ALA A 100 -15.32 -20.58 -26.96
N SER A 101 -14.39 -19.72 -27.37
CA SER A 101 -14.29 -19.14 -28.70
C SER A 101 -14.13 -20.22 -29.77
N ILE A 102 -13.21 -21.14 -29.58
CA ILE A 102 -13.00 -22.26 -30.49
C ILE A 102 -14.27 -23.16 -30.58
N ALA A 103 -14.95 -23.37 -29.46
CA ALA A 103 -16.14 -24.23 -29.41
C ALA A 103 -17.39 -23.60 -30.04
N SER A 104 -17.48 -22.26 -30.02
CA SER A 104 -18.62 -21.51 -30.58
C SER A 104 -18.41 -21.04 -32.02
N GLU A 105 -17.21 -21.24 -32.58
CA GLU A 105 -16.78 -20.70 -33.88
C GLU A 105 -16.86 -19.14 -33.95
N ASP A 106 -16.90 -18.47 -32.79
CA ASP A 106 -16.94 -17.04 -32.69
C ASP A 106 -15.53 -16.51 -32.39
N PRO A 107 -14.85 -15.84 -33.35
CA PRO A 107 -13.47 -15.38 -33.18
C PRO A 107 -13.36 -14.12 -32.30
N GLU A 108 -14.47 -13.46 -31.98
CA GLU A 108 -14.46 -12.19 -31.24
C GLU A 108 -15.17 -12.30 -29.88
N ILE A 109 -14.98 -13.39 -29.15
CA ILE A 109 -15.57 -13.49 -27.81
C ILE A 109 -14.98 -12.42 -26.89
N LEU A 110 -15.87 -11.58 -26.36
CA LEU A 110 -15.53 -10.57 -25.37
C LEU A 110 -15.31 -11.21 -23.98
N ILE A 111 -14.19 -10.91 -23.37
CA ILE A 111 -13.85 -11.35 -22.01
C ILE A 111 -14.28 -10.25 -21.03
N PRO A 112 -15.36 -10.43 -20.25
CA PRO A 112 -15.80 -9.42 -19.30
C PRO A 112 -14.86 -9.38 -18.09
N LEU A 113 -14.53 -8.18 -17.62
CA LEU A 113 -13.68 -7.96 -16.44
C LEU A 113 -14.22 -8.71 -15.19
N ARG A 114 -15.55 -8.79 -15.05
CA ARG A 114 -16.22 -9.56 -14.00
C ARG A 114 -15.81 -11.03 -13.95
N ALA A 115 -15.40 -11.64 -15.06
CA ALA A 115 -14.95 -13.04 -15.06
C ALA A 115 -13.67 -13.21 -14.22
N PHE A 116 -12.77 -12.24 -14.27
CA PHE A 116 -11.58 -12.22 -13.41
C PHE A 116 -11.95 -12.00 -11.94
N GLY A 117 -12.92 -11.11 -11.67
CA GLY A 117 -13.42 -10.87 -10.31
C GLY A 117 -14.04 -12.13 -9.69
N VAL A 118 -14.89 -12.84 -10.44
CA VAL A 118 -15.50 -14.10 -10.00
C VAL A 118 -14.42 -15.16 -9.75
N PHE A 119 -13.42 -15.27 -10.61
CA PHE A 119 -12.33 -16.22 -10.43
C PHE A 119 -11.48 -15.89 -9.19
N ASN A 120 -11.12 -14.61 -8.98
CA ASN A 120 -10.46 -14.15 -7.76
C ASN A 120 -11.28 -14.51 -6.52
N LEU A 121 -12.59 -14.21 -6.52
CA LEU A 121 -13.49 -14.55 -5.42
C LEU A 121 -13.49 -16.06 -5.12
N MET A 122 -13.55 -16.90 -6.16
CA MET A 122 -13.49 -18.36 -5.98
C MET A 122 -12.18 -18.79 -5.32
N LEU A 123 -11.04 -18.23 -5.71
CA LEU A 123 -9.75 -18.54 -5.08
C LEU A 123 -9.71 -18.13 -3.60
N PHE A 124 -10.18 -16.91 -3.27
CA PHE A 124 -10.23 -16.44 -1.89
C PHE A 124 -11.20 -17.26 -1.03
N ALA A 125 -12.38 -17.60 -1.55
CA ALA A 125 -13.36 -18.43 -0.87
C ALA A 125 -12.83 -19.86 -0.62
N ALA A 126 -12.22 -20.47 -1.65
CA ALA A 126 -11.62 -21.79 -1.52
C ALA A 126 -10.49 -21.81 -0.46
N LEU A 127 -9.62 -20.80 -0.49
CA LEU A 127 -8.56 -20.64 0.51
C LEU A 127 -9.15 -20.47 1.92
N ALA A 128 -10.14 -19.59 2.09
CA ALA A 128 -10.77 -19.33 3.38
C ALA A 128 -11.45 -20.59 3.94
N ILE A 129 -12.16 -21.35 3.11
CA ILE A 129 -12.80 -22.63 3.48
C ILE A 129 -11.71 -23.65 3.87
N ALA A 130 -10.65 -23.79 3.07
CA ALA A 130 -9.55 -24.72 3.38
C ALA A 130 -8.90 -24.42 4.73
N ILE A 131 -8.64 -23.15 5.03
CA ILE A 131 -8.10 -22.72 6.33
C ILE A 131 -9.10 -23.00 7.46
N ALA A 132 -10.39 -22.66 7.28
CA ALA A 132 -11.43 -22.93 8.28
C ALA A 132 -11.54 -24.41 8.61
N VAL A 133 -11.46 -25.30 7.60
CA VAL A 133 -11.41 -26.75 7.77
C VAL A 133 -10.14 -27.17 8.50
N GLY A 134 -9.00 -26.57 8.18
CA GLY A 134 -7.74 -26.79 8.90
C GLY A 134 -7.80 -26.39 10.38
N LEU A 135 -8.60 -25.40 10.72
CA LEU A 135 -8.76 -24.88 12.10
C LEU A 135 -9.93 -25.51 12.88
N LYS A 136 -10.65 -26.48 12.31
CA LYS A 136 -11.91 -27.03 12.91
C LYS A 136 -11.79 -27.48 14.36
N GLU A 137 -10.62 -27.95 14.79
CA GLU A 137 -10.37 -28.40 16.18
C GLU A 137 -9.97 -27.26 17.13
N HIS A 138 -9.76 -26.04 16.58
CA HIS A 138 -9.33 -24.85 17.27
C HIS A 138 -10.37 -23.72 17.14
N ALA A 139 -11.53 -23.87 17.79
CA ALA A 139 -12.71 -23.01 17.59
C ALA A 139 -12.41 -21.49 17.76
N VAL A 140 -11.52 -21.10 18.67
CA VAL A 140 -11.12 -19.68 18.83
C VAL A 140 -10.33 -19.21 17.60
N ALA A 141 -9.35 -19.97 17.15
CA ALA A 141 -8.56 -19.62 15.97
C ALA A 141 -9.43 -19.58 14.70
N GLN A 142 -10.39 -20.52 14.59
CA GLN A 142 -11.36 -20.54 13.50
C GLN A 142 -12.26 -19.29 13.52
N ALA A 143 -12.73 -18.86 14.71
CA ALA A 143 -13.53 -17.64 14.85
C ALA A 143 -12.73 -16.37 14.50
N ILE A 144 -11.49 -16.28 14.95
CA ILE A 144 -10.57 -15.18 14.60
C ILE A 144 -10.34 -15.14 13.09
N HIS A 145 -10.03 -16.29 12.47
CA HIS A 145 -9.84 -16.40 11.03
C HIS A 145 -11.07 -15.92 10.25
N ALA A 146 -12.25 -16.41 10.63
CA ALA A 146 -13.51 -16.02 9.99
C ALA A 146 -13.81 -14.52 10.16
N ALA A 147 -13.49 -13.96 11.32
CA ALA A 147 -13.62 -12.51 11.56
C ALA A 147 -12.65 -11.70 10.67
N ILE A 148 -11.37 -12.09 10.58
CA ILE A 148 -10.40 -11.45 9.68
C ILE A 148 -10.87 -11.56 8.23
N PHE A 149 -11.36 -12.72 7.80
CA PHE A 149 -11.92 -12.88 6.45
C PHE A 149 -13.10 -11.94 6.22
N PHE A 150 -14.08 -11.92 7.12
CA PHE A 150 -15.29 -11.10 6.98
C PHE A 150 -14.98 -9.59 7.01
N PHE A 151 -14.18 -9.14 7.98
CA PHE A 151 -13.95 -7.70 8.22
C PHE A 151 -12.86 -7.08 7.34
N LEU A 152 -11.90 -7.88 6.83
CA LEU A 152 -10.77 -7.36 6.06
C LEU A 152 -10.73 -7.89 4.62
N ILE A 153 -10.79 -9.21 4.42
CA ILE A 153 -10.61 -9.81 3.08
C ILE A 153 -11.87 -9.65 2.22
N ALA A 154 -13.03 -9.94 2.78
CA ALA A 154 -14.33 -9.79 2.13
C ALA A 154 -14.94 -8.40 2.30
N ASP A 155 -14.18 -7.43 2.83
CA ASP A 155 -14.60 -6.04 2.90
C ASP A 155 -14.70 -5.43 1.48
N PRO A 156 -15.67 -4.56 1.20
CA PRO A 156 -15.80 -3.90 -0.09
C PRO A 156 -14.51 -3.27 -0.60
N VAL A 157 -13.73 -2.61 0.24
CA VAL A 157 -12.45 -1.99 -0.14
C VAL A 157 -11.46 -3.04 -0.66
N SER A 158 -11.44 -4.24 -0.09
CA SER A 158 -10.59 -5.33 -0.57
C SER A 158 -11.16 -5.99 -1.83
N THR A 159 -12.49 -6.16 -1.91
CA THR A 159 -13.14 -6.80 -3.06
C THR A 159 -13.19 -5.92 -4.31
N LEU A 160 -13.09 -4.60 -4.17
CA LEU A 160 -12.91 -3.68 -5.31
C LEU A 160 -11.70 -4.06 -6.19
N TRP A 161 -10.65 -4.63 -5.61
CA TRP A 161 -9.48 -5.07 -6.35
C TRP A 161 -9.74 -6.35 -7.17
N PHE A 162 -10.75 -7.14 -6.82
CA PHE A 162 -11.00 -8.42 -7.49
C PHE A 162 -11.41 -8.23 -8.94
N ASP A 163 -12.14 -7.17 -9.25
CA ASP A 163 -12.54 -6.79 -10.60
C ASP A 163 -11.46 -5.96 -11.32
N THR A 164 -10.18 -6.25 -11.05
CA THR A 164 -9.06 -5.59 -11.70
C THR A 164 -8.06 -6.60 -12.25
N LEU A 165 -7.25 -6.18 -13.21
CA LEU A 165 -6.07 -6.92 -13.70
C LEU A 165 -4.78 -6.38 -13.07
N TYR A 166 -4.88 -5.73 -11.91
CA TYR A 166 -3.72 -5.33 -11.12
C TYR A 166 -3.09 -6.50 -10.37
N THR A 167 -1.93 -6.25 -9.77
CA THR A 167 -1.18 -7.26 -9.01
C THR A 167 -1.70 -7.47 -7.58
N GLU A 168 -2.57 -6.58 -7.12
CA GLU A 168 -3.07 -6.53 -5.76
C GLU A 168 -3.87 -7.78 -5.32
N PRO A 169 -4.73 -8.40 -6.14
CA PRO A 169 -5.38 -9.66 -5.78
C PRO A 169 -4.38 -10.79 -5.51
N ALA A 170 -3.35 -10.92 -6.34
CA ALA A 170 -2.30 -11.92 -6.17
C ALA A 170 -1.49 -11.68 -4.89
N LEU A 171 -1.15 -10.43 -4.62
CA LEU A 171 -0.45 -10.01 -3.41
C LEU A 171 -1.26 -10.35 -2.15
N LEU A 172 -2.55 -9.98 -2.12
CA LEU A 172 -3.43 -10.27 -0.99
C LEU A 172 -3.61 -11.77 -0.78
N LEU A 173 -3.80 -12.53 -1.85
CA LEU A 173 -3.92 -14.00 -1.80
C LEU A 173 -2.64 -14.62 -1.22
N GLY A 174 -1.47 -14.15 -1.67
CA GLY A 174 -0.17 -14.59 -1.19
C GLY A 174 0.05 -14.29 0.30
N VAL A 175 -0.23 -13.07 0.75
CA VAL A 175 -0.10 -12.66 2.15
C VAL A 175 -1.07 -13.43 3.04
N TYR A 176 -2.35 -13.45 2.67
CA TYR A 176 -3.39 -14.13 3.44
C TYR A 176 -3.10 -15.63 3.56
N GLY A 177 -2.77 -16.29 2.44
CA GLY A 177 -2.44 -17.71 2.43
C GLY A 177 -1.18 -18.03 3.24
N THR A 178 -0.13 -17.20 3.15
CA THR A 178 1.11 -17.40 3.90
C THR A 178 0.89 -17.33 5.41
N VAL A 179 0.21 -16.30 5.89
CA VAL A 179 -0.07 -16.10 7.33
C VAL A 179 -1.01 -17.19 7.84
N ALA A 180 -2.11 -17.45 7.13
CA ALA A 180 -3.13 -18.40 7.57
C ALA A 180 -2.65 -19.86 7.51
N ALA A 181 -1.94 -20.28 6.45
CA ALA A 181 -1.37 -21.62 6.37
C ALA A 181 -0.29 -21.85 7.47
N THR A 182 0.52 -20.82 7.77
CA THR A 182 1.47 -20.88 8.89
C THR A 182 0.74 -21.12 10.21
N ALA A 183 -0.36 -20.39 10.47
CA ALA A 183 -1.18 -20.60 11.68
C ALA A 183 -1.73 -22.02 11.78
N VAL A 184 -2.28 -22.57 10.68
CA VAL A 184 -2.78 -23.96 10.66
C VAL A 184 -1.67 -24.97 10.96
N ILE A 185 -0.49 -24.83 10.29
CA ILE A 185 0.64 -25.73 10.51
C ILE A 185 1.12 -25.71 11.98
N LEU A 186 1.13 -24.53 12.61
CA LEU A 186 1.56 -24.39 13.99
C LEU A 186 0.54 -24.91 15.00
N LEU A 187 -0.76 -24.84 14.69
CA LEU A 187 -1.82 -25.34 15.58
C LEU A 187 -2.01 -26.85 15.48
N GLN A 188 -1.89 -27.43 14.28
CA GLN A 188 -2.11 -28.86 14.08
C GLN A 188 -0.88 -29.68 14.49
N ARG A 189 -1.06 -30.69 15.35
CA ARG A 189 0.03 -31.62 15.75
C ARG A 189 0.52 -32.46 14.56
N ASP A 190 -0.42 -32.98 13.77
CA ASP A 190 -0.17 -33.75 12.54
C ASP A 190 -0.53 -32.90 11.32
N SER A 191 0.31 -31.90 11.00
CA SER A 191 0.02 -31.01 9.87
C SER A 191 -0.07 -31.76 8.56
N CYS A 192 -1.25 -31.74 7.93
CA CYS A 192 -1.49 -32.31 6.63
C CYS A 192 -0.48 -31.72 5.60
N ARG A 193 0.08 -32.57 4.72
CA ARG A 193 0.99 -32.14 3.65
C ARG A 193 0.40 -31.02 2.80
N PHE A 194 -0.92 -30.98 2.68
CA PHE A 194 -1.66 -29.95 1.95
C PHE A 194 -1.32 -28.52 2.43
N PHE A 195 -1.28 -28.26 3.76
CA PHE A 195 -1.00 -26.90 4.26
C PHE A 195 0.46 -26.47 4.03
N TRP A 196 1.41 -27.42 3.96
CA TRP A 196 2.77 -27.12 3.55
C TRP A 196 2.87 -26.73 2.06
N TRP A 197 2.10 -27.42 1.19
CA TRP A 197 2.00 -27.04 -0.22
C TRP A 197 1.30 -25.69 -0.38
N LEU A 198 0.22 -25.47 0.36
CA LEU A 198 -0.50 -24.21 0.37
C LEU A 198 0.41 -23.05 0.80
N LEU A 199 1.21 -23.24 1.86
CA LEU A 199 2.21 -22.27 2.30
C LEU A 199 3.24 -21.98 1.19
N GLY A 200 3.77 -23.02 0.54
CA GLY A 200 4.71 -22.86 -0.57
C GLY A 200 4.10 -22.11 -1.75
N ALA A 201 2.88 -22.47 -2.16
CA ALA A 201 2.16 -21.79 -3.25
C ALA A 201 1.87 -20.31 -2.90
N SER A 202 1.45 -20.05 -1.65
CA SER A 202 1.18 -18.68 -1.20
C SER A 202 2.44 -17.81 -1.18
N LEU A 203 3.60 -18.38 -0.84
CA LEU A 203 4.88 -17.67 -0.92
C LEU A 203 5.27 -17.34 -2.36
N VAL A 204 5.07 -18.29 -3.29
CA VAL A 204 5.32 -18.06 -4.71
C VAL A 204 4.41 -16.92 -5.21
N MET A 205 3.12 -16.98 -4.87
CA MET A 205 2.17 -15.92 -5.19
C MET A 205 2.62 -14.56 -4.64
N LEU A 206 3.06 -14.53 -3.38
CA LEU A 206 3.54 -13.31 -2.72
C LEU A 206 4.82 -12.78 -3.37
N GLY A 207 5.85 -13.62 -3.49
CA GLY A 207 7.17 -13.19 -3.95
C GLY A 207 7.22 -12.79 -5.43
N LEU A 208 6.31 -13.33 -6.25
CA LEU A 208 6.18 -12.98 -7.66
C LEU A 208 5.00 -12.03 -7.94
N SER A 209 4.29 -11.53 -6.93
CA SER A 209 3.17 -10.63 -7.16
C SER A 209 3.61 -9.29 -7.74
N ARG A 210 4.66 -8.73 -7.15
CA ARG A 210 5.19 -7.40 -7.49
C ARG A 210 6.62 -7.27 -6.99
N GLU A 211 7.45 -6.51 -7.71
CA GLU A 211 8.86 -6.28 -7.35
C GLU A 211 9.05 -5.77 -5.92
N GLN A 212 8.17 -4.88 -5.48
CA GLN A 212 8.16 -4.30 -4.14
C GLN A 212 8.14 -5.35 -3.03
N PHE A 213 7.50 -6.50 -3.27
CA PHE A 213 7.29 -7.56 -2.27
C PHE A 213 8.15 -8.81 -2.49
N GLY A 214 9.10 -8.75 -3.41
CA GLY A 214 9.94 -9.90 -3.76
C GLY A 214 10.73 -10.50 -2.60
N ASP A 215 11.22 -9.66 -1.70
CA ASP A 215 11.99 -10.08 -0.53
C ASP A 215 11.13 -10.37 0.71
N LEU A 216 9.85 -10.01 0.70
CA LEU A 216 8.94 -10.24 1.84
C LEU A 216 8.83 -11.73 2.22
N PRO A 217 8.78 -12.70 1.28
CA PRO A 217 8.83 -14.12 1.62
C PRO A 217 9.99 -14.50 2.54
N LEU A 218 11.18 -13.92 2.32
CA LEU A 218 12.35 -14.18 3.15
C LEU A 218 12.19 -13.64 4.57
N VAL A 219 11.64 -12.44 4.73
CA VAL A 219 11.34 -11.84 6.04
C VAL A 219 10.34 -12.71 6.81
N LEU A 220 9.23 -13.12 6.16
CA LEU A 220 8.21 -13.95 6.80
C LEU A 220 8.74 -15.35 7.12
N ALA A 221 9.55 -15.92 6.25
CA ALA A 221 10.22 -17.19 6.49
C ALA A 221 11.16 -17.11 7.69
N ALA A 222 11.94 -16.05 7.82
CA ALA A 222 12.85 -15.85 8.96
C ALA A 222 12.08 -15.77 10.29
N ILE A 223 10.94 -15.07 10.33
CA ILE A 223 10.09 -14.96 11.52
C ILE A 223 9.43 -16.30 11.86
N ALA A 224 8.91 -17.02 10.87
CA ALA A 224 8.18 -18.27 11.10
C ALA A 224 9.11 -19.48 11.33
N ALA A 225 10.34 -19.46 10.83
CA ALA A 225 11.27 -20.58 10.85
C ALA A 225 11.49 -21.16 12.26
N PRO A 226 11.74 -20.38 13.32
CA PRO A 226 11.98 -20.94 14.66
C PRO A 226 10.81 -21.81 15.14
N ALA A 227 9.58 -21.39 14.91
CA ALA A 227 8.38 -22.15 15.28
C ALA A 227 8.12 -23.34 14.34
N LEU A 228 8.25 -23.14 13.03
CA LEU A 228 8.06 -24.20 12.02
C LEU A 228 9.10 -25.32 12.12
N MET A 229 10.36 -25.02 12.48
CA MET A 229 11.43 -26.01 12.66
C MET A 229 11.09 -26.98 13.81
N ARG A 230 10.41 -26.54 14.83
CA ARG A 230 9.92 -27.40 15.93
C ARG A 230 8.87 -28.40 15.46
N ARG A 231 8.04 -28.02 14.47
CA ARG A 231 7.01 -28.91 13.90
C ARG A 231 7.58 -29.89 12.87
N SER A 232 8.44 -29.42 11.95
CA SER A 232 9.06 -30.25 10.92
C SER A 232 10.32 -29.58 10.35
N GLY A 233 11.47 -29.88 10.93
CA GLY A 233 12.73 -29.24 10.55
C GLY A 233 13.09 -29.40 9.06
N ARG A 234 12.74 -30.52 8.40
CA ARG A 234 12.98 -30.72 6.96
C ARG A 234 12.10 -29.80 6.10
N ARG A 235 10.79 -29.72 6.40
CA ARG A 235 9.85 -28.90 5.64
C ARG A 235 10.07 -27.41 5.89
N ALA A 236 10.40 -27.02 7.12
CA ALA A 236 10.75 -25.64 7.45
C ALA A 236 12.01 -25.18 6.69
N ARG A 237 13.03 -26.03 6.54
CA ARG A 237 14.22 -25.73 5.72
C ARG A 237 13.84 -25.57 4.24
N MET A 238 12.98 -26.44 3.71
CA MET A 238 12.48 -26.29 2.34
C MET A 238 11.74 -24.96 2.13
N PHE A 239 10.94 -24.53 3.10
CA PHE A 239 10.27 -23.24 3.11
C PHE A 239 11.26 -22.06 3.05
N LEU A 240 12.34 -22.09 3.86
CA LEU A 240 13.42 -21.09 3.80
C LEU A 240 14.12 -21.08 2.43
N VAL A 241 14.40 -22.26 1.87
CA VAL A 241 15.01 -22.37 0.54
C VAL A 241 14.12 -21.77 -0.53
N ILE A 242 12.80 -22.04 -0.50
CA ILE A 242 11.86 -21.44 -1.43
C ILE A 242 11.88 -19.91 -1.30
N ALA A 243 11.87 -19.37 -0.08
CA ALA A 243 11.91 -17.94 0.14
C ALA A 243 13.20 -17.29 -0.39
N VAL A 244 14.36 -17.93 -0.22
CA VAL A 244 15.62 -17.47 -0.79
C VAL A 244 15.60 -17.52 -2.32
N ILE A 245 15.08 -18.61 -2.91
CA ILE A 245 14.96 -18.74 -4.36
C ILE A 245 14.07 -17.63 -4.92
N LEU A 246 12.95 -17.30 -4.25
CA LEU A 246 12.05 -16.24 -4.68
C LEU A 246 12.73 -14.87 -4.64
N ALA A 247 13.47 -14.56 -3.57
CA ALA A 247 14.21 -13.30 -3.47
C ALA A 247 15.26 -13.19 -4.60
N VAL A 248 15.99 -14.28 -4.89
CA VAL A 248 16.97 -14.31 -6.00
C VAL A 248 16.28 -14.22 -7.36
N ALA A 249 15.17 -14.94 -7.56
CA ALA A 249 14.38 -14.87 -8.78
C ALA A 249 13.87 -13.45 -9.05
N GLN A 250 13.40 -12.77 -8.01
CA GLN A 250 12.96 -11.38 -8.13
C GLN A 250 14.07 -10.44 -8.58
N LEU A 251 15.29 -10.61 -8.06
CA LEU A 251 16.46 -9.86 -8.53
C LEU A 251 16.75 -10.13 -10.02
N ALA A 252 16.56 -11.37 -10.49
CA ALA A 252 16.73 -11.74 -11.89
C ALA A 252 15.61 -11.21 -12.81
N ILE A 253 14.40 -11.05 -12.29
CA ILE A 253 13.24 -10.53 -13.05
C ILE A 253 13.25 -9.00 -13.11
N THR A 254 13.83 -8.32 -12.11
CA THR A 254 13.86 -6.85 -12.05
C THR A 254 14.35 -6.15 -13.34
N PRO A 255 15.35 -6.63 -14.07
CA PRO A 255 15.75 -6.04 -15.34
C PRO A 255 14.73 -6.17 -16.48
N LEU A 256 13.76 -7.10 -16.36
CA LEU A 256 12.72 -7.35 -17.37
C LEU A 256 11.49 -6.41 -17.21
N ARG A 257 11.52 -5.52 -16.24
CA ARG A 257 10.43 -4.56 -16.02
C ARG A 257 10.43 -3.46 -17.09
N PRO A 258 9.26 -2.85 -17.36
CA PRO A 258 9.15 -1.71 -18.24
C PRO A 258 10.14 -0.59 -17.86
N GLU A 259 10.76 0.03 -18.87
CA GLU A 259 11.86 0.98 -18.69
C GLU A 259 11.51 2.22 -17.85
N ASP A 260 10.24 2.63 -17.85
CA ASP A 260 9.76 3.82 -17.13
C ASP A 260 9.54 3.62 -15.62
N VAL A 261 9.38 2.38 -15.15
CA VAL A 261 9.07 2.07 -13.74
C VAL A 261 10.19 2.49 -12.80
N GLY A 262 11.41 2.11 -13.14
CA GLY A 262 12.57 2.44 -12.33
C GLY A 262 12.83 3.95 -12.21
N PRO A 263 12.87 4.71 -13.30
CA PRO A 263 12.97 6.16 -13.28
C PRO A 263 11.85 6.83 -12.48
N THR A 264 10.60 6.42 -12.69
CA THR A 264 9.43 6.94 -11.98
C THR A 264 9.59 6.82 -10.46
N ASN A 265 9.93 5.62 -10.00
CA ASN A 265 10.08 5.34 -8.58
C ASN A 265 11.23 6.17 -7.96
N ARG A 266 12.34 6.32 -8.67
CA ARG A 266 13.48 7.12 -8.18
C ARG A 266 13.13 8.60 -8.05
N VAL A 267 12.47 9.17 -9.04
CA VAL A 267 12.01 10.56 -8.98
C VAL A 267 11.07 10.77 -7.79
N ASN A 268 10.05 9.94 -7.65
CA ASN A 268 9.09 10.03 -6.56
C ASN A 268 9.75 9.88 -5.18
N THR A 269 10.74 8.98 -5.05
CA THR A 269 11.46 8.74 -3.80
C THR A 269 12.44 9.87 -3.48
N TYR A 270 13.37 10.17 -4.38
CA TYR A 270 14.49 11.07 -4.05
C TYR A 270 14.08 12.53 -4.10
N LEU A 271 13.35 12.95 -5.12
CA LEU A 271 12.89 14.33 -5.26
C LEU A 271 11.58 14.60 -4.52
N GLY A 272 10.66 13.62 -4.53
CA GLY A 272 9.33 13.77 -3.91
C GLY A 272 9.30 13.56 -2.40
N VAL A 273 10.19 12.75 -1.83
CA VAL A 273 10.18 12.38 -0.40
C VAL A 273 11.46 12.74 0.32
N ILE A 274 12.61 12.24 -0.12
CA ILE A 274 13.88 12.37 0.62
C ILE A 274 14.34 13.84 0.64
N LEU A 275 14.43 14.47 -0.52
CA LEU A 275 14.92 15.85 -0.62
C LEU A 275 14.04 16.85 0.17
N PRO A 276 12.68 16.81 0.09
CA PRO A 276 11.84 17.67 0.93
C PRO A 276 11.91 17.37 2.44
N SER A 277 12.44 16.22 2.83
CA SER A 277 12.63 15.82 4.23
C SER A 277 14.01 16.22 4.78
N SER A 278 14.91 16.67 3.93
CA SER A 278 16.23 17.16 4.32
C SER A 278 16.14 18.54 5.01
N ARG A 279 17.09 18.80 5.90
CA ARG A 279 17.34 20.15 6.44
C ARG A 279 18.51 20.85 5.74
N ASP A 280 19.38 20.06 5.12
CA ASP A 280 20.51 20.53 4.32
C ASP A 280 20.48 19.83 2.97
N GLU A 281 19.76 20.44 2.02
CA GLU A 281 19.59 19.89 0.68
C GLU A 281 20.93 19.71 -0.04
N ALA A 282 21.89 20.61 0.19
CA ALA A 282 23.19 20.55 -0.46
C ALA A 282 23.98 19.32 0.01
N ALA A 283 24.01 19.07 1.32
CA ALA A 283 24.65 17.88 1.87
C ALA A 283 23.95 16.59 1.42
N THR A 284 22.61 16.59 1.39
CA THR A 284 21.86 15.41 0.91
C THR A 284 22.14 15.12 -0.56
N LEU A 285 22.18 16.12 -1.43
CA LEU A 285 22.52 15.95 -2.84
C LEU A 285 23.94 15.44 -3.03
N GLU A 286 24.91 15.97 -2.27
CA GLU A 286 26.30 15.51 -2.30
C GLU A 286 26.40 14.03 -1.88
N ASN A 287 25.75 13.63 -0.78
CA ASN A 287 25.72 12.24 -0.30
C ASN A 287 25.06 11.28 -1.30
N LEU A 288 24.14 11.77 -2.14
CA LEU A 288 23.48 11.00 -3.19
C LEU A 288 24.22 11.05 -4.55
N ASP A 289 25.34 11.76 -4.66
CA ASP A 289 26.05 12.05 -5.93
C ASP A 289 25.16 12.78 -6.96
N LEU A 290 24.25 13.63 -6.50
CA LEU A 290 23.39 14.44 -7.36
C LEU A 290 23.92 15.88 -7.47
N PRO A 291 23.87 16.49 -8.67
CA PRO A 291 24.31 17.87 -8.84
C PRO A 291 23.38 18.86 -8.14
N ALA A 292 23.96 19.99 -7.67
CA ALA A 292 23.22 21.02 -6.91
C ALA A 292 21.98 21.56 -7.65
N ARG A 293 21.96 21.54 -9.00
CA ARG A 293 20.78 21.95 -9.78
C ARG A 293 19.53 21.11 -9.51
N CYS A 294 19.68 19.86 -9.03
CA CYS A 294 18.55 19.00 -8.65
C CYS A 294 17.74 19.59 -7.48
N ALA A 295 18.32 20.50 -6.68
CA ALA A 295 17.59 21.20 -5.62
C ALA A 295 16.38 21.98 -6.14
N THR A 296 16.40 22.42 -7.41
CA THR A 296 15.26 23.12 -8.02
C THR A 296 14.06 22.22 -8.29
N MET A 297 14.20 20.90 -8.06
CA MET A 297 13.19 19.88 -8.29
C MET A 297 12.59 19.31 -6.98
N VAL A 298 12.74 20.01 -5.86
CA VAL A 298 12.10 19.61 -4.58
C VAL A 298 10.60 19.45 -4.76
N GLY A 299 10.05 18.33 -4.25
CA GLY A 299 8.63 18.00 -4.37
C GLY A 299 8.23 17.47 -5.75
N ALA A 300 9.16 17.36 -6.71
CA ALA A 300 8.84 16.84 -8.04
C ALA A 300 8.42 15.36 -7.96
N THR A 301 7.38 15.05 -8.74
CA THR A 301 6.93 13.67 -9.00
C THR A 301 6.99 13.40 -10.47
N TRP A 302 7.03 12.12 -10.85
CA TRP A 302 7.05 11.73 -12.24
C TRP A 302 5.84 12.28 -13.02
N THR A 303 4.66 12.22 -12.40
CA THR A 303 3.41 12.67 -13.03
C THR A 303 3.28 14.19 -13.06
N ALA A 304 3.68 14.89 -11.99
CA ALA A 304 3.55 16.34 -11.90
C ALA A 304 4.58 17.10 -12.77
N ARG A 305 5.74 16.46 -13.04
CA ARG A 305 6.80 17.06 -13.87
C ARG A 305 7.29 16.12 -14.95
N ARG A 306 6.35 15.44 -15.62
CA ARG A 306 6.64 14.54 -16.71
C ARG A 306 7.22 15.30 -17.90
N GLY A 307 8.40 14.90 -18.39
CA GLY A 307 8.94 15.37 -19.65
C GLY A 307 10.14 16.30 -19.53
N GLU A 308 10.16 17.38 -20.32
CA GLU A 308 11.34 18.21 -20.60
C GLU A 308 12.06 18.78 -19.39
N ASP A 309 11.32 19.14 -18.31
CA ASP A 309 11.93 19.76 -17.14
C ASP A 309 12.82 18.81 -16.35
N LEU A 310 12.41 17.55 -16.15
CA LEU A 310 13.21 16.58 -15.40
C LEU A 310 14.46 16.17 -16.18
N ALA A 311 14.29 15.86 -17.47
CA ALA A 311 15.39 15.47 -18.35
C ALA A 311 16.40 16.61 -18.53
N ALA A 312 15.94 17.88 -18.51
CA ALA A 312 16.81 19.05 -18.66
C ALA A 312 17.53 19.42 -17.37
N VAL A 313 16.88 19.25 -16.20
CA VAL A 313 17.39 19.79 -14.93
C VAL A 313 18.12 18.74 -14.10
N CYS A 314 17.57 17.54 -13.95
CA CYS A 314 18.13 16.50 -13.06
C CYS A 314 17.95 15.09 -13.68
N PRO A 315 18.53 14.79 -14.85
CA PRO A 315 18.43 13.46 -15.44
C PRO A 315 19.12 12.38 -14.59
N GLU A 316 20.10 12.77 -13.78
CA GLU A 316 20.91 11.85 -12.96
C GLU A 316 20.06 11.07 -11.96
N VAL A 317 18.96 11.65 -11.47
CA VAL A 317 18.08 10.97 -10.51
C VAL A 317 17.47 9.71 -11.10
N THR A 318 17.23 9.68 -12.41
CA THR A 318 16.66 8.51 -13.10
C THR A 318 17.63 7.32 -13.18
N HIS A 319 18.92 7.56 -12.96
CA HIS A 319 20.00 6.56 -13.00
C HIS A 319 20.53 6.18 -11.62
N LEU A 320 20.02 6.81 -10.55
CA LEU A 320 20.40 6.44 -9.18
C LEU A 320 20.08 4.96 -8.90
N SER A 321 20.86 4.34 -8.02
CA SER A 321 20.47 3.05 -7.44
C SER A 321 19.19 3.21 -6.61
N SER A 322 18.28 2.24 -6.68
CA SER A 322 17.11 2.20 -5.79
C SER A 322 17.50 2.16 -4.30
N PHE A 323 18.72 1.75 -3.98
CA PHE A 323 19.27 1.70 -2.63
C PHE A 323 20.23 2.87 -2.30
N ALA A 324 20.31 3.92 -3.14
CA ALA A 324 21.20 5.05 -2.88
C ALA A 324 20.89 5.75 -1.54
N PHE A 325 19.65 5.71 -1.06
CA PHE A 325 19.27 6.21 0.27
C PHE A 325 20.09 5.58 1.41
N ALA A 326 20.65 4.37 1.23
CA ALA A 326 21.49 3.74 2.24
C ALA A 326 22.77 4.55 2.55
N ARG A 327 23.23 5.39 1.63
CA ARG A 327 24.35 6.33 1.85
C ARG A 327 24.03 7.39 2.90
N LEU A 328 22.75 7.70 3.09
CA LEU A 328 22.28 8.67 4.09
C LEU A 328 22.20 8.07 5.50
N VAL A 329 22.24 6.74 5.65
CA VAL A 329 22.14 6.09 6.98
C VAL A 329 23.26 6.57 7.93
N PRO A 330 24.55 6.60 7.54
CA PRO A 330 25.62 7.04 8.43
C PRO A 330 25.71 8.57 8.57
N THR A 331 25.25 9.34 7.58
CA THR A 331 25.45 10.80 7.51
C THR A 331 24.21 11.58 7.92
N GLU A 332 23.02 11.13 7.50
CA GLU A 332 21.77 11.85 7.68
C GLU A 332 20.60 10.94 8.12
N PRO A 333 20.73 10.16 9.22
CA PRO A 333 19.67 9.22 9.63
C PRO A 333 18.35 9.93 9.95
N LEU A 334 18.38 11.19 10.40
CA LEU A 334 17.19 11.97 10.68
C LEU A 334 16.44 12.38 9.40
N THR A 335 17.10 12.56 8.27
CA THR A 335 16.46 12.79 6.97
C THR A 335 15.63 11.56 6.57
N LEU A 336 16.18 10.36 6.72
CA LEU A 336 15.44 9.13 6.46
C LEU A 336 14.25 8.92 7.43
N LEU A 337 14.45 9.23 8.71
CA LEU A 337 13.36 9.15 9.69
C LEU A 337 12.22 10.13 9.37
N ARG A 338 12.54 11.36 8.93
CA ARG A 338 11.55 12.33 8.46
C ARG A 338 10.85 11.86 7.19
N ALA A 339 11.58 11.26 6.25
CA ALA A 339 11.01 10.70 5.04
C ALA A 339 9.95 9.63 5.36
N VAL A 340 10.26 8.68 6.24
CA VAL A 340 9.28 7.66 6.71
C VAL A 340 8.12 8.33 7.44
N SER A 341 8.40 9.27 8.36
CA SER A 341 7.34 9.97 9.12
C SER A 341 6.38 10.74 8.21
N ARG A 342 6.87 11.29 7.09
CA ARG A 342 6.08 12.02 6.10
C ARG A 342 5.17 11.09 5.29
N VAL A 343 5.67 9.90 4.93
CA VAL A 343 4.88 8.89 4.19
C VAL A 343 3.87 8.18 5.08
N LEU A 344 4.20 7.99 6.36
CA LEU A 344 3.41 7.20 7.30
C LEU A 344 1.93 7.65 7.40
N PRO A 345 1.59 8.94 7.54
CA PRO A 345 0.20 9.38 7.51
C PRO A 345 -0.47 9.18 6.14
N ALA A 346 0.27 9.40 5.05
CA ALA A 346 -0.25 9.18 3.70
C ALA A 346 -0.60 7.72 3.42
N ALA A 347 0.14 6.79 4.02
CA ALA A 347 -0.08 5.35 3.88
C ALA A 347 -1.36 4.82 4.57
N GLN A 348 -2.07 5.67 5.31
CA GLN A 348 -3.38 5.33 5.89
C GLN A 348 -4.49 5.25 4.84
N ALA A 349 -4.35 5.91 3.70
CA ALA A 349 -5.34 5.88 2.65
C ALA A 349 -5.47 4.44 2.10
N ILE A 350 -6.43 3.69 2.63
CA ILE A 350 -6.65 2.28 2.29
C ILE A 350 -7.66 2.15 1.16
N VAL A 351 -8.51 3.18 0.99
CA VAL A 351 -9.50 3.22 -0.09
C VAL A 351 -8.80 3.65 -1.39
N PRO A 352 -8.82 2.83 -2.43
CA PRO A 352 -8.13 3.14 -3.67
C PRO A 352 -8.85 4.25 -4.45
N GLY A 353 -8.32 5.46 -4.39
CA GLY A 353 -8.93 6.66 -5.01
C GLY A 353 -8.88 6.68 -6.54
N TYR A 354 -8.23 5.72 -7.19
CA TYR A 354 -8.12 5.64 -8.65
C TYR A 354 -8.89 4.45 -9.25
N LEU A 355 -9.59 3.63 -8.45
CA LEU A 355 -10.52 2.64 -8.99
C LEU A 355 -11.83 3.33 -9.38
N ALA A 356 -12.38 2.96 -10.53
CA ALA A 356 -13.62 3.53 -11.03
C ALA A 356 -14.84 2.74 -10.56
N ILE A 357 -15.96 3.45 -10.37
CA ILE A 357 -17.28 2.87 -10.12
C ILE A 357 -18.20 2.97 -11.33
N SER A 358 -17.81 3.77 -12.31
CA SER A 358 -18.48 3.88 -13.61
C SER A 358 -17.48 4.25 -14.70
N PRO A 359 -17.80 4.03 -16.00
CA PRO A 359 -16.94 4.43 -17.10
C PRO A 359 -16.61 5.93 -17.15
N GLU A 360 -17.38 6.73 -16.43
CA GLU A 360 -17.28 8.20 -16.43
C GLU A 360 -16.43 8.72 -15.27
N THR A 361 -16.24 7.92 -14.21
CA THR A 361 -15.48 8.29 -13.02
C THR A 361 -14.26 7.39 -12.85
N THR A 362 -13.15 7.99 -12.44
CA THR A 362 -11.91 7.28 -12.10
C THR A 362 -11.61 7.33 -10.59
N ILE A 363 -12.52 7.89 -9.79
CA ILE A 363 -12.33 8.11 -8.36
C ILE A 363 -13.46 7.40 -7.61
N VAL A 364 -13.08 6.50 -6.71
CA VAL A 364 -13.98 5.86 -5.75
C VAL A 364 -13.82 6.57 -4.42
N SER A 365 -14.84 7.33 -4.03
CA SER A 365 -14.97 7.83 -2.67
C SER A 365 -15.64 6.77 -1.80
N VAL A 366 -15.33 6.76 -0.49
CA VAL A 366 -16.10 5.97 0.49
C VAL A 366 -17.60 6.28 0.44
N GLN A 367 -17.95 7.51 0.06
CA GLN A 367 -19.34 7.96 -0.06
C GLN A 367 -20.04 7.42 -1.31
N ASP A 368 -19.26 7.00 -2.32
CA ASP A 368 -19.76 6.45 -3.58
C ASP A 368 -19.99 4.94 -3.49
N LEU A 369 -19.52 4.30 -2.41
CA LEU A 369 -19.83 2.89 -2.16
C LEU A 369 -21.32 2.74 -1.84
N PRO A 370 -21.99 1.70 -2.38
CA PRO A 370 -23.38 1.43 -2.04
C PRO A 370 -23.58 1.40 -0.52
N PRO A 371 -24.65 2.01 0.04
CA PRO A 371 -24.90 2.03 1.49
C PRO A 371 -24.92 0.64 2.12
N GLU A 372 -25.31 -0.38 1.33
CA GLU A 372 -25.35 -1.79 1.72
C GLU A 372 -23.96 -2.40 1.88
N ALA A 373 -22.96 -1.72 1.38
CA ALA A 373 -21.59 -2.20 1.37
C ALA A 373 -20.93 -2.22 2.75
N MET A 374 -21.37 -1.40 3.70
CA MET A 374 -20.84 -1.29 5.08
C MET A 374 -19.36 -1.66 5.21
N SER A 375 -18.45 -0.83 4.65
CA SER A 375 -17.02 -1.11 4.74
C SER A 375 -16.48 -0.73 6.12
N PHE A 376 -15.94 -1.70 6.84
CA PHE A 376 -15.25 -1.48 8.11
C PHE A 376 -13.88 -0.84 7.90
N ILE A 377 -13.20 -1.17 6.78
CA ILE A 377 -11.93 -0.57 6.39
C ILE A 377 -12.13 0.92 6.08
N ALA A 378 -13.18 1.26 5.33
CA ALA A 378 -13.53 2.63 5.01
C ALA A 378 -13.88 3.45 6.26
N LEU A 379 -14.53 2.86 7.26
CA LEU A 379 -14.73 3.49 8.56
C LEU A 379 -13.39 3.75 9.27
N GLY A 380 -12.46 2.80 9.20
CA GLY A 380 -11.11 2.93 9.76
C GLY A 380 -10.30 4.04 9.10
N SER A 381 -10.47 4.30 7.80
CA SER A 381 -9.78 5.38 7.10
C SER A 381 -10.20 6.78 7.55
N ARG A 382 -11.34 6.92 8.24
CA ARG A 382 -11.79 8.18 8.85
C ARG A 382 -11.09 8.51 10.17
N VAL A 383 -10.34 7.57 10.74
CA VAL A 383 -9.48 7.86 11.91
C VAL A 383 -8.43 8.89 11.48
N PRO A 384 -8.17 9.94 12.29
CA PRO A 384 -7.15 10.92 11.94
C PRO A 384 -5.81 10.26 11.62
N SER A 385 -5.17 10.68 10.53
CA SER A 385 -3.93 10.07 10.02
C SER A 385 -2.80 10.01 11.05
N ILE A 386 -2.74 11.00 11.95
CA ILE A 386 -1.75 11.00 13.03
C ILE A 386 -2.00 9.90 14.07
N VAL A 387 -3.26 9.53 14.33
CA VAL A 387 -3.61 8.43 15.24
C VAL A 387 -3.19 7.10 14.63
N PHE A 388 -3.48 6.90 13.34
CA PHE A 388 -3.01 5.74 12.61
C PHE A 388 -1.48 5.64 12.62
N ALA A 389 -0.79 6.71 12.26
CA ALA A 389 0.67 6.79 12.26
C ALA A 389 1.26 6.45 13.64
N THR A 390 0.65 6.97 14.71
CA THR A 390 1.07 6.70 16.09
C THR A 390 0.91 5.22 16.45
N ALA A 391 -0.21 4.60 16.08
CA ALA A 391 -0.44 3.18 16.32
C ALA A 391 0.57 2.30 15.57
N VAL A 392 0.86 2.62 14.30
CA VAL A 392 1.86 1.90 13.49
C VAL A 392 3.25 2.05 14.11
N VAL A 393 3.67 3.26 14.48
CA VAL A 393 4.96 3.49 15.14
C VAL A 393 5.04 2.71 16.45
N GLY A 394 3.99 2.71 17.27
CA GLY A 394 3.94 1.92 18.51
C GLY A 394 4.15 0.43 18.28
N MET A 395 3.50 -0.15 17.27
CA MET A 395 3.66 -1.57 16.92
C MET A 395 5.06 -1.88 16.39
N LEU A 396 5.63 -1.01 15.54
CA LEU A 396 6.99 -1.19 15.02
C LEU A 396 8.04 -1.10 16.14
N LEU A 397 7.89 -0.16 17.09
CA LEU A 397 8.76 -0.04 18.25
C LEU A 397 8.63 -1.24 19.21
N ALA A 398 7.46 -1.86 19.28
CA ALA A 398 7.22 -3.07 20.06
C ALA A 398 7.77 -4.34 19.39
N PHE A 399 8.10 -4.32 18.11
CA PHE A 399 8.53 -5.49 17.33
C PHE A 399 9.69 -6.27 17.97
N PRO A 400 10.80 -5.65 18.44
CA PRO A 400 11.88 -6.38 19.09
C PRO A 400 11.43 -7.13 20.35
N ALA A 401 10.52 -6.55 21.13
CA ALA A 401 9.98 -7.19 22.33
C ALA A 401 9.11 -8.42 22.00
N PHE A 402 8.28 -8.30 20.96
CA PHE A 402 7.49 -9.43 20.48
C PHE A 402 8.37 -10.51 19.83
N LEU A 403 9.49 -10.14 19.21
CA LEU A 403 10.46 -11.10 18.71
C LEU A 403 11.13 -11.88 19.86
N LEU A 404 11.53 -11.19 20.93
CA LEU A 404 12.05 -11.83 22.14
C LEU A 404 11.00 -12.76 22.76
N TRP A 405 9.73 -12.34 22.81
CA TRP A 405 8.64 -13.18 23.25
C TRP A 405 8.49 -14.45 22.40
N LEU A 406 8.53 -14.34 21.07
CA LEU A 406 8.50 -15.48 20.17
C LEU A 406 9.66 -16.44 20.46
N LEU A 407 10.90 -15.93 20.51
CA LEU A 407 12.10 -16.75 20.73
C LEU A 407 12.06 -17.47 22.09
N TRP A 408 11.53 -16.79 23.12
CA TRP A 408 11.31 -17.39 24.41
C TRP A 408 10.21 -18.48 24.36
N THR A 409 9.05 -18.20 23.74
CA THR A 409 7.92 -19.14 23.61
C THR A 409 8.33 -20.38 22.83
N VAL A 410 9.11 -20.24 21.77
CA VAL A 410 9.67 -21.38 20.99
C VAL A 410 10.49 -22.30 21.89
N ARG A 411 11.20 -21.76 22.88
CA ARG A 411 12.03 -22.55 23.82
C ARG A 411 11.22 -23.18 24.95
N ALA A 412 10.35 -22.41 25.58
CA ALA A 412 9.67 -22.77 26.81
C ALA A 412 8.31 -23.46 26.57
N GLU A 413 7.56 -23.04 25.57
CA GLU A 413 6.18 -23.48 25.30
C GLU A 413 5.93 -23.65 23.80
N PRO A 414 6.45 -24.69 23.18
CA PRO A 414 6.36 -24.84 21.71
C PRO A 414 4.92 -24.82 21.16
N ASP A 415 3.93 -25.25 21.94
CA ASP A 415 2.53 -25.27 21.53
C ASP A 415 1.87 -23.88 21.53
N ALA A 416 2.45 -22.90 22.22
CA ALA A 416 1.95 -21.53 22.31
C ALA A 416 2.56 -20.57 21.26
N THR A 417 3.34 -21.10 20.29
CA THR A 417 4.10 -20.28 19.33
C THR A 417 3.26 -19.63 18.23
N THR A 418 2.03 -20.10 18.01
CA THR A 418 1.20 -19.65 16.87
C THR A 418 0.89 -18.17 16.93
N LEU A 419 0.36 -17.68 18.06
CA LEU A 419 -0.06 -16.27 18.17
C LEU A 419 1.12 -15.29 18.02
N PRO A 420 2.27 -15.47 18.75
CA PRO A 420 3.42 -14.58 18.54
C PRO A 420 3.97 -14.62 17.11
N THR A 421 3.98 -15.79 16.46
CA THR A 421 4.46 -15.90 15.07
C THR A 421 3.55 -15.12 14.12
N VAL A 422 2.24 -15.36 14.16
CA VAL A 422 1.25 -14.69 13.30
C VAL A 422 1.26 -13.18 13.53
N PHE A 423 1.29 -12.75 14.78
CA PHE A 423 1.31 -11.34 15.15
C PHE A 423 2.55 -10.62 14.61
N LEU A 424 3.74 -11.23 14.78
CA LEU A 424 4.99 -10.70 14.23
C LEU A 424 5.01 -10.67 12.69
N MET A 425 4.47 -11.69 12.03
CA MET A 425 4.34 -11.69 10.56
C MET A 425 3.49 -10.51 10.10
N LEU A 426 2.36 -10.24 10.76
CA LEU A 426 1.47 -9.12 10.39
C LEU A 426 2.17 -7.76 10.57
N ILE A 427 2.88 -7.55 11.70
CA ILE A 427 3.65 -6.32 11.92
C ILE A 427 4.78 -6.19 10.90
N ALA A 428 5.47 -7.30 10.58
CA ALA A 428 6.54 -7.29 9.60
C ALA A 428 6.05 -6.95 8.19
N ILE A 429 4.88 -7.47 7.78
CA ILE A 429 4.26 -7.11 6.50
C ILE A 429 3.97 -5.61 6.46
N GLY A 430 3.39 -5.06 7.54
CA GLY A 430 3.09 -3.64 7.64
C GLY A 430 4.35 -2.77 7.59
N GLY A 431 5.36 -3.10 8.38
CA GLY A 431 6.62 -2.37 8.43
C GLY A 431 7.40 -2.46 7.11
N TYR A 432 7.45 -3.64 6.49
CA TYR A 432 8.05 -3.86 5.18
C TYR A 432 7.35 -3.04 4.09
N SER A 433 6.02 -3.12 4.03
CA SER A 433 5.22 -2.38 3.06
C SER A 433 5.44 -0.86 3.19
N LEU A 434 5.45 -0.34 4.42
CA LEU A 434 5.72 1.07 4.69
C LEU A 434 7.12 1.49 4.25
N ALA A 435 8.15 0.70 4.59
CA ALA A 435 9.53 0.99 4.21
C ALA A 435 9.71 0.98 2.69
N THR A 436 9.16 -0.01 1.99
CA THR A 436 9.23 -0.10 0.53
C THR A 436 8.40 0.99 -0.16
N THR A 437 7.31 1.46 0.44
CA THR A 437 6.58 2.63 -0.04
C THR A 437 7.44 3.89 0.11
N ALA A 438 7.99 4.15 1.30
CA ALA A 438 8.78 5.36 1.56
C ALA A 438 10.03 5.46 0.67
N PHE A 439 10.75 4.35 0.46
CA PHE A 439 12.03 4.30 -0.24
C PHE A 439 11.98 3.68 -1.63
N GLY A 440 10.81 3.25 -2.10
CA GLY A 440 10.62 2.65 -3.41
C GLY A 440 9.79 3.48 -4.36
N GLU A 441 8.72 4.11 -3.91
CA GLU A 441 7.76 4.81 -4.76
C GLU A 441 7.33 6.19 -4.23
N GLY A 442 7.68 6.51 -2.99
CA GLY A 442 7.38 7.81 -2.39
C GLY A 442 5.93 7.94 -1.89
N ILE A 443 5.47 9.19 -1.73
CA ILE A 443 4.13 9.51 -1.17
C ILE A 443 3.02 9.26 -2.21
N PHE A 444 3.32 9.48 -3.48
CA PHE A 444 2.33 9.39 -4.56
C PHE A 444 2.06 7.92 -4.89
N GLY A 445 0.81 7.49 -4.71
CA GLY A 445 0.43 6.07 -4.79
C GLY A 445 0.66 5.29 -3.50
N ALA A 446 0.96 5.96 -2.39
CA ALA A 446 1.17 5.31 -1.09
C ALA A 446 -0.02 4.46 -0.65
N GLU A 447 -1.24 4.87 -1.00
CA GLU A 447 -2.48 4.14 -0.75
C GLU A 447 -2.49 2.76 -1.43
N ARG A 448 -1.94 2.64 -2.63
CA ARG A 448 -1.82 1.39 -3.36
C ARG A 448 -0.67 0.53 -2.83
N HIS A 449 0.49 1.16 -2.62
CA HIS A 449 1.72 0.45 -2.26
C HIS A 449 1.72 -0.06 -0.83
N ASN A 450 1.06 0.65 0.08
CA ASN A 450 0.94 0.26 1.49
C ASN A 450 -0.37 -0.46 1.83
N TRP A 451 -1.28 -0.64 0.88
CA TRP A 451 -2.62 -1.20 1.14
C TRP A 451 -2.59 -2.53 1.92
N VAL A 452 -1.83 -3.53 1.46
CA VAL A 452 -1.72 -4.83 2.15
C VAL A 452 -1.01 -4.67 3.50
N GLY A 453 -0.04 -3.74 3.60
CA GLY A 453 0.61 -3.40 4.86
C GLY A 453 -0.38 -2.84 5.88
N ALA A 454 -1.22 -1.90 5.47
CA ALA A 454 -2.25 -1.31 6.31
C ALA A 454 -3.29 -2.36 6.76
N LEU A 455 -3.74 -3.25 5.86
CA LEU A 455 -4.62 -4.38 6.23
C LEU A 455 -3.97 -5.29 7.27
N SER A 456 -2.69 -5.60 7.11
CA SER A 456 -1.94 -6.42 8.06
C SER A 456 -1.82 -5.75 9.43
N MET A 457 -1.60 -4.43 9.47
CA MET A 457 -1.58 -3.66 10.71
C MET A 457 -2.95 -3.63 11.39
N LEU A 458 -4.05 -3.49 10.63
CA LEU A 458 -5.41 -3.60 11.19
C LEU A 458 -5.67 -4.98 11.79
N ALA A 459 -5.23 -6.05 11.13
CA ALA A 459 -5.32 -7.40 11.66
C ALA A 459 -4.47 -7.56 12.95
N ALA A 460 -3.26 -6.98 12.99
CA ALA A 460 -2.43 -6.98 14.19
C ALA A 460 -3.09 -6.23 15.35
N VAL A 461 -3.67 -5.04 15.09
CA VAL A 461 -4.44 -4.29 16.10
C VAL A 461 -5.61 -5.11 16.63
N ALA A 462 -6.36 -5.80 15.77
CA ALA A 462 -7.46 -6.66 16.19
C ALA A 462 -7.01 -7.85 17.07
N LEU A 463 -5.80 -8.36 16.85
CA LEU A 463 -5.20 -9.43 17.67
C LEU A 463 -4.57 -8.94 18.98
N LEU A 464 -4.27 -7.65 19.09
CA LEU A 464 -3.55 -7.08 20.23
C LEU A 464 -4.18 -7.41 21.60
N PRO A 465 -5.51 -7.36 21.82
CA PRO A 465 -6.12 -7.74 23.08
C PRO A 465 -5.83 -9.20 23.48
N ILE A 466 -5.83 -10.11 22.51
CA ILE A 466 -5.56 -11.54 22.75
C ILE A 466 -4.07 -11.74 23.07
N VAL A 467 -3.19 -11.04 22.36
CA VAL A 467 -1.74 -11.01 22.63
C VAL A 467 -1.47 -10.52 24.06
N MET A 468 -2.08 -9.39 24.42
CA MET A 468 -1.94 -8.83 25.78
C MET A 468 -2.47 -9.77 26.85
N TRP A 469 -3.61 -10.42 26.61
CA TRP A 469 -4.14 -11.44 27.51
C TRP A 469 -3.15 -12.58 27.71
N GLN A 470 -2.58 -13.14 26.64
CA GLN A 470 -1.60 -14.23 26.74
C GLN A 470 -0.32 -13.80 27.47
N LEU A 471 0.13 -12.56 27.29
CA LEU A 471 1.29 -12.02 27.99
C LEU A 471 1.06 -11.84 29.51
N THR A 472 -0.18 -11.60 29.92
CA THR A 472 -0.51 -11.33 31.35
C THR A 472 -0.85 -12.57 32.15
N THR A 473 -0.93 -13.76 31.55
CA THR A 473 -1.26 -15.01 32.25
C THR A 473 -0.17 -15.51 33.21
N ASP A 474 1.07 -15.02 33.10
CA ASP A 474 2.20 -15.33 33.95
C ASP A 474 2.75 -14.04 34.60
N LEU A 475 3.00 -14.07 35.91
CA LEU A 475 3.41 -12.87 36.66
C LEU A 475 4.75 -12.27 36.18
N LEU A 476 5.71 -13.11 35.74
CA LEU A 476 6.99 -12.66 35.23
C LEU A 476 6.81 -12.02 33.84
N ARG A 477 6.00 -12.65 33.00
CA ARG A 477 5.63 -12.10 31.66
C ARG A 477 4.85 -10.81 31.80
N ALA A 478 3.92 -10.73 32.76
CA ALA A 478 3.16 -9.52 33.01
C ALA A 478 4.06 -8.34 33.39
N ARG A 479 5.10 -8.54 34.22
CA ARG A 479 6.08 -7.49 34.54
C ARG A 479 6.89 -7.06 33.31
N LEU A 480 7.35 -8.02 32.51
CA LEU A 480 8.05 -7.72 31.26
C LEU A 480 7.13 -6.99 30.27
N ALA A 481 5.90 -7.47 30.09
CA ALA A 481 4.90 -6.84 29.24
C ALA A 481 4.60 -5.39 29.66
N LEU A 482 4.47 -5.13 30.97
CA LEU A 482 4.27 -3.78 31.50
C LEU A 482 5.50 -2.89 31.25
N ALA A 483 6.71 -3.39 31.45
CA ALA A 483 7.94 -2.63 31.18
C ALA A 483 8.08 -2.29 29.69
N VAL A 484 7.77 -3.25 28.81
CA VAL A 484 7.76 -3.06 27.36
C VAL A 484 6.66 -2.07 26.95
N ALA A 485 5.43 -2.24 27.44
CA ALA A 485 4.32 -1.34 27.16
C ALA A 485 4.64 0.11 27.59
N PHE A 486 5.24 0.27 28.77
CA PHE A 486 5.69 1.58 29.26
C PHE A 486 6.79 2.17 28.36
N GLY A 487 7.82 1.41 28.00
CA GLY A 487 8.89 1.84 27.12
C GLY A 487 8.36 2.24 25.73
N VAL A 488 7.50 1.41 25.13
CA VAL A 488 6.85 1.69 23.85
C VAL A 488 5.99 2.95 23.94
N THR A 489 5.22 3.13 25.01
CA THR A 489 4.41 4.33 25.22
C THR A 489 5.27 5.58 25.29
N LEU A 490 6.40 5.57 26.02
CA LEU A 490 7.32 6.70 26.10
C LEU A 490 7.94 7.01 24.75
N LEU A 491 8.41 6.01 24.00
CA LEU A 491 9.01 6.19 22.69
C LEU A 491 7.97 6.70 21.67
N THR A 492 6.75 6.19 21.71
CA THR A 492 5.66 6.65 20.84
C THR A 492 5.23 8.07 21.17
N ALA A 493 5.13 8.43 22.45
CA ALA A 493 4.91 9.80 22.89
C ALA A 493 6.05 10.73 22.47
N GLY A 494 7.29 10.30 22.60
CA GLY A 494 8.47 11.01 22.11
C GLY A 494 8.43 11.25 20.61
N TRP A 495 8.07 10.23 19.82
CA TRP A 495 7.87 10.39 18.37
C TRP A 495 6.75 11.37 18.07
N LEU A 496 5.61 11.28 18.78
CA LEU A 496 4.47 12.18 18.58
C LEU A 496 4.87 13.65 18.81
N LEU A 497 5.56 13.94 19.92
CA LEU A 497 6.07 15.28 20.23
C LEU A 497 7.11 15.75 19.20
N TRP A 498 8.01 14.85 18.78
CA TRP A 498 9.01 15.17 17.77
C TRP A 498 8.37 15.45 16.41
N SER A 499 7.36 14.69 16.00
CA SER A 499 6.68 14.84 14.70
C SER A 499 5.97 16.18 14.54
N GLN A 500 5.55 16.83 15.65
CA GLN A 500 4.95 18.17 15.61
C GLN A 500 5.89 19.24 15.03
N ALA A 501 7.19 19.08 15.23
CA ALA A 501 8.21 20.02 14.76
C ALA A 501 8.84 19.62 13.41
N GLN A 502 8.38 18.53 12.78
CA GLN A 502 8.97 18.04 11.54
C GLN A 502 8.15 18.44 10.30
N PRO A 503 8.78 18.51 9.12
CA PRO A 503 8.12 18.79 7.85
C PRO A 503 7.30 17.57 7.40
N MET A 504 6.07 17.44 7.88
CA MET A 504 5.18 16.32 7.57
C MET A 504 4.14 16.64 6.50
N SER A 505 3.99 17.90 6.12
CA SER A 505 3.01 18.30 5.10
C SER A 505 3.32 17.66 3.74
N ILE A 506 2.27 17.30 3.03
CA ILE A 506 2.32 16.82 1.64
C ILE A 506 1.50 17.74 0.76
N GLY A 507 1.80 17.78 -0.51
CA GLY A 507 1.05 18.60 -1.47
C GLY A 507 1.73 18.64 -2.82
N SER A 508 1.08 19.31 -3.76
CA SER A 508 1.59 19.51 -5.11
C SER A 508 1.10 20.84 -5.66
N LEU A 509 1.92 21.44 -6.50
CA LEU A 509 1.57 22.53 -7.38
C LEU A 509 1.07 21.92 -8.71
N GLU A 510 -0.19 22.14 -9.05
CA GLU A 510 -0.83 21.51 -10.20
C GLU A 510 -1.00 22.46 -11.38
N SER A 511 -1.23 23.75 -11.10
CA SER A 511 -1.46 24.74 -12.14
C SER A 511 -0.67 26.03 -11.90
N ILE A 512 -0.14 26.59 -12.96
CA ILE A 512 0.42 27.93 -13.04
C ILE A 512 -0.18 28.58 -14.28
N SER A 513 -0.88 29.70 -14.11
CA SER A 513 -1.46 30.46 -15.21
C SER A 513 -1.24 31.95 -15.01
N GLU A 514 -1.14 32.69 -16.10
CA GLU A 514 -1.10 34.15 -16.08
C GLU A 514 -2.50 34.69 -16.38
N ARG A 515 -2.97 35.59 -15.51
CA ARG A 515 -4.27 36.27 -15.65
C ARG A 515 -4.10 37.65 -16.25
N GLU A 516 -5.19 38.23 -16.73
CA GLU A 516 -5.22 39.62 -17.19
C GLU A 516 -4.57 40.57 -16.15
N GLY A 517 -3.62 41.40 -16.62
CA GLY A 517 -2.82 42.27 -15.72
C GLY A 517 -1.53 41.63 -15.18
N ASN A 518 -1.01 40.57 -15.83
CA ASN A 518 0.24 39.89 -15.46
C ASN A 518 0.30 39.35 -14.03
N THR A 519 -0.86 39.03 -13.45
CA THR A 519 -0.92 38.35 -12.15
C THR A 519 -0.73 36.84 -12.37
N LEU A 520 0.23 36.23 -11.64
CA LEU A 520 0.46 34.80 -11.71
C LEU A 520 -0.48 34.08 -10.73
N GLU A 521 -1.40 33.29 -11.27
CA GLU A 521 -2.27 32.42 -10.48
C GLU A 521 -1.69 31.02 -10.35
N ILE A 522 -1.63 30.54 -9.12
CA ILE A 522 -1.06 29.25 -8.75
C ILE A 522 -2.13 28.45 -8.03
N GLY A 523 -2.33 27.21 -8.44
CA GLY A 523 -3.27 26.29 -7.81
C GLY A 523 -2.68 24.92 -7.54
N GLY A 524 -3.17 24.27 -6.48
CA GLY A 524 -2.75 22.95 -6.09
C GLY A 524 -3.45 22.47 -4.84
N PHE A 525 -2.89 21.47 -4.16
CA PHE A 525 -3.41 21.00 -2.87
C PHE A 525 -2.31 20.91 -1.82
N ALA A 526 -2.70 21.00 -0.54
CA ALA A 526 -1.83 20.89 0.61
C ALA A 526 -2.54 20.20 1.78
N LEU A 527 -1.88 19.24 2.39
CA LEU A 527 -2.35 18.46 3.54
C LEU A 527 -1.28 18.41 4.62
N ASP A 528 -1.71 18.34 5.88
CA ASP A 528 -0.83 18.12 7.03
C ASP A 528 -1.56 17.27 8.07
N PRO A 529 -0.90 16.25 8.71
CA PRO A 529 -1.55 15.39 9.70
C PRO A 529 -2.02 16.13 10.95
N TRP A 530 -1.42 17.30 11.26
CA TRP A 530 -1.81 18.18 12.35
C TRP A 530 -2.79 19.29 11.91
N GLY A 531 -3.12 19.35 10.61
CA GLY A 531 -3.90 20.39 9.96
C GLY A 531 -3.04 21.54 9.44
N VAL A 532 -3.45 22.09 8.31
CA VAL A 532 -2.77 23.20 7.65
C VAL A 532 -3.21 24.52 8.28
N ARG A 533 -2.25 25.38 8.63
CA ARG A 533 -2.51 26.74 9.09
C ARG A 533 -2.61 27.71 7.91
N ARG A 534 -1.58 27.74 7.04
CA ARG A 534 -1.56 28.56 5.83
C ARG A 534 -0.71 27.92 4.73
N VAL A 535 -0.97 28.32 3.50
CA VAL A 535 -0.15 28.02 2.33
C VAL A 535 0.37 29.34 1.78
N PHE A 536 1.65 29.41 1.45
CA PHE A 536 2.25 30.61 0.90
C PHE A 536 3.33 30.31 -0.12
N ALA A 537 3.60 31.27 -0.98
CA ALA A 537 4.62 31.18 -2.00
C ALA A 537 5.69 32.26 -1.83
N THR A 538 6.93 31.94 -2.23
CA THR A 538 8.00 32.91 -2.43
C THR A 538 8.52 32.84 -3.87
N VAL A 539 8.91 33.96 -4.43
CA VAL A 539 9.51 34.04 -5.77
C VAL A 539 10.90 34.65 -5.66
N GLY A 540 11.93 33.95 -6.16
CA GLY A 540 13.31 34.41 -6.14
C GLY A 540 13.86 34.75 -4.75
N GLY A 541 13.34 34.13 -3.69
CA GLY A 541 13.67 34.47 -2.30
C GLY A 541 13.08 35.78 -1.79
N GLY A 542 12.11 36.36 -2.51
CA GLY A 542 11.38 37.57 -2.13
C GLY A 542 10.35 37.33 -1.01
N PRO A 543 9.51 38.34 -0.70
CA PRO A 543 8.54 38.28 0.38
C PRO A 543 7.48 37.22 0.12
N GLU A 544 6.97 36.64 1.21
CA GLU A 544 5.88 35.67 1.19
C GLU A 544 4.60 36.27 0.57
N THR A 545 3.89 35.46 -0.20
CA THR A 545 2.54 35.75 -0.68
C THR A 545 1.64 34.65 -0.22
N GLU A 546 0.72 34.97 0.67
CA GLU A 546 -0.22 34.00 1.25
C GLU A 546 -1.34 33.67 0.26
N GLY A 547 -1.76 32.41 0.22
CA GLY A 547 -2.85 31.93 -0.60
C GLY A 547 -4.16 31.76 0.15
N THR A 548 -5.26 31.75 -0.59
CA THR A 548 -6.55 31.30 -0.10
C THR A 548 -6.62 29.79 -0.07
N ARG A 549 -7.23 29.23 0.98
CA ARG A 549 -7.45 27.81 1.20
C ARG A 549 -8.93 27.48 1.17
N GLY A 550 -9.25 26.18 1.21
CA GLY A 550 -10.64 25.72 1.29
C GLY A 550 -11.28 25.47 -0.08
N VAL A 551 -10.49 25.44 -1.15
CA VAL A 551 -10.99 24.99 -2.46
C VAL A 551 -11.34 23.52 -2.37
N GLU A 552 -12.58 23.16 -2.75
CA GLU A 552 -13.09 21.79 -2.66
C GLU A 552 -12.27 20.84 -3.57
N ARG A 553 -11.81 19.72 -2.99
CA ARG A 553 -10.98 18.69 -3.63
C ARG A 553 -11.44 17.30 -3.19
N ARG A 554 -12.55 16.83 -3.77
CA ARG A 554 -13.08 15.49 -3.51
C ARG A 554 -12.12 14.37 -3.94
N ASP A 555 -11.33 14.61 -4.96
CA ASP A 555 -10.27 13.72 -5.41
C ASP A 555 -9.19 13.52 -4.33
N ILE A 556 -8.80 14.60 -3.65
CA ILE A 556 -7.82 14.55 -2.56
C ILE A 556 -8.42 13.92 -1.30
N GLU A 557 -9.68 14.23 -0.97
CA GLU A 557 -10.39 13.57 0.12
C GLU A 557 -10.51 12.05 -0.10
N ALA A 558 -10.79 11.62 -1.33
CA ALA A 558 -10.88 10.20 -1.67
C ALA A 558 -9.52 9.47 -1.49
N ILE A 559 -8.42 10.13 -1.84
CA ILE A 559 -7.07 9.56 -1.73
C ILE A 559 -6.54 9.62 -0.28
N TYR A 560 -6.85 10.69 0.46
CA TYR A 560 -6.30 10.96 1.79
C TYR A 560 -7.38 11.26 2.85
N PRO A 561 -8.36 10.36 3.06
CA PRO A 561 -9.55 10.64 3.89
C PRO A 561 -9.23 10.87 5.37
N GLY A 562 -8.08 10.43 5.86
CA GLY A 562 -7.66 10.58 7.25
C GLY A 562 -6.98 11.91 7.59
N TYR A 563 -6.74 12.77 6.59
CA TYR A 563 -6.14 14.09 6.81
C TYR A 563 -7.19 15.11 7.24
N PRO A 564 -6.88 15.98 8.23
CA PRO A 564 -7.78 17.08 8.58
C PRO A 564 -8.07 17.98 7.37
N GLU A 565 -9.33 18.31 7.16
CA GLU A 565 -9.77 19.23 6.10
C GLU A 565 -9.41 18.76 4.66
N ALA A 566 -9.30 17.46 4.41
CA ALA A 566 -8.91 16.93 3.10
C ALA A 566 -9.82 17.38 1.96
N ILE A 567 -11.12 17.51 2.20
CA ILE A 567 -12.09 18.05 1.22
C ILE A 567 -11.77 19.49 0.83
N GLY A 568 -11.24 20.30 1.74
CA GLY A 568 -10.82 21.69 1.51
C GLY A 568 -9.31 21.83 1.30
N ALA A 569 -8.63 20.79 0.83
CA ALA A 569 -7.17 20.77 0.66
C ALA A 569 -6.68 21.71 -0.44
N GLY A 570 -7.53 22.12 -1.37
CA GLY A 570 -7.16 23.00 -2.47
C GLY A 570 -6.74 24.39 -2.00
N TYR A 571 -5.72 24.94 -2.66
CA TYR A 571 -5.26 26.31 -2.45
C TYR A 571 -5.14 27.07 -3.77
N GLN A 572 -5.25 28.41 -3.68
CA GLN A 572 -4.97 29.35 -4.77
C GLN A 572 -4.13 30.50 -4.26
N ILE A 573 -3.07 30.86 -4.98
CA ILE A 573 -2.16 31.97 -4.65
C ILE A 573 -2.11 32.90 -5.86
N ALA A 574 -2.40 34.18 -5.65
CA ALA A 574 -2.27 35.23 -6.68
C ALA A 574 -1.02 36.06 -6.40
N ILE A 575 -0.01 35.97 -7.24
CA ILE A 575 1.24 36.72 -7.14
C ILE A 575 1.17 37.92 -8.06
N PRO A 576 1.18 39.17 -7.54
CA PRO A 576 1.08 40.37 -8.34
C PRO A 576 2.32 40.56 -9.25
N PRO A 577 2.18 41.28 -10.38
CA PRO A 577 3.22 41.38 -11.41
C PRO A 577 4.53 42.02 -10.94
N ASN A 578 4.49 42.82 -9.89
CA ASN A 578 5.69 43.41 -9.30
C ASN A 578 6.51 42.47 -8.41
N LYS A 579 5.99 41.28 -8.09
CA LYS A 579 6.62 40.29 -7.22
C LYS A 579 7.22 39.10 -7.96
N TRP A 580 7.07 39.01 -9.29
CA TRP A 580 7.64 37.92 -10.05
C TRP A 580 8.21 38.37 -11.40
N ARG A 581 9.12 37.56 -11.94
CA ARG A 581 9.69 37.71 -13.28
C ARG A 581 9.87 36.33 -13.90
N ASP A 582 9.96 36.29 -15.22
CA ASP A 582 10.30 35.04 -15.93
C ASP A 582 11.64 34.47 -15.45
N ARG A 583 11.73 33.14 -15.42
CA ARG A 583 12.89 32.37 -14.98
C ARG A 583 13.26 32.52 -13.50
N GLN A 584 12.42 33.09 -12.67
CA GLN A 584 12.62 33.08 -11.22
C GLN A 584 12.14 31.75 -10.61
N GLU A 585 12.75 31.38 -9.49
CA GLU A 585 12.35 30.21 -8.72
C GLU A 585 11.10 30.53 -7.89
N LEU A 586 10.07 29.73 -8.05
CA LEU A 586 8.85 29.72 -7.25
C LEU A 586 8.95 28.57 -6.26
N ARG A 587 8.75 28.87 -4.99
CA ARG A 587 8.66 27.87 -3.91
C ARG A 587 7.33 27.95 -3.23
N ILE A 588 6.71 26.79 -2.97
CA ILE A 588 5.43 26.67 -2.27
C ILE A 588 5.68 26.04 -0.91
N TYR A 589 5.15 26.68 0.12
CA TYR A 589 5.29 26.26 1.50
C TYR A 589 3.95 26.04 2.16
N VAL A 590 3.91 25.06 3.07
CA VAL A 590 2.80 24.78 3.98
C VAL A 590 3.27 24.99 5.40
N GLU A 591 2.55 25.81 6.14
CA GLU A 591 2.71 25.93 7.59
C GLU A 591 1.62 25.11 8.27
N SER A 592 2.01 24.13 9.09
CA SER A 592 1.08 23.34 9.89
C SER A 592 0.50 24.14 11.06
N ARG A 593 -0.53 23.64 11.71
CA ARG A 593 -1.06 24.22 12.94
C ARG A 593 -0.06 24.16 14.10
N THR A 594 0.94 23.29 14.02
CA THR A 594 2.06 23.21 14.97
C THR A 594 3.20 24.19 14.65
N SER A 595 3.03 25.03 13.63
CA SER A 595 4.01 26.00 13.12
C SER A 595 5.23 25.37 12.44
N ALA A 596 5.22 24.07 12.14
CA ALA A 596 6.21 23.47 11.27
C ALA A 596 5.98 23.94 9.83
N VAL A 597 7.05 24.29 9.12
CA VAL A 597 6.99 24.74 7.72
C VAL A 597 7.63 23.68 6.84
N THR A 598 6.92 23.30 5.79
CA THR A 598 7.35 22.31 4.80
C THR A 598 7.33 22.94 3.41
N GLU A 599 8.42 22.84 2.68
CA GLU A 599 8.42 23.11 1.24
C GLU A 599 7.80 21.90 0.53
N ILE A 600 6.70 22.13 -0.20
CA ILE A 600 5.96 21.04 -0.88
C ILE A 600 6.24 21.00 -2.37
N ASP A 601 6.63 22.11 -2.99
CA ASP A 601 6.97 22.17 -4.41
C ASP A 601 7.93 23.34 -4.69
N ARG A 602 8.76 23.16 -5.73
CA ARG A 602 9.71 24.17 -6.22
C ARG A 602 9.76 24.13 -7.74
N ARG A 603 9.52 25.26 -8.41
CA ARG A 603 9.54 25.36 -9.87
C ARG A 603 10.20 26.64 -10.35
N THR A 604 10.77 26.59 -11.54
CA THR A 604 11.15 27.79 -12.28
C THR A 604 9.94 28.30 -13.06
N ILE A 605 9.57 29.55 -12.82
CA ILE A 605 8.49 30.21 -13.57
C ILE A 605 8.94 30.33 -15.03
N ARG A 606 8.16 29.77 -15.94
CA ARG A 606 8.31 29.97 -17.38
C ARG A 606 6.97 30.39 -17.90
N VAL A 607 6.83 31.64 -18.21
CA VAL A 607 5.64 32.13 -18.92
C VAL A 607 5.86 31.85 -20.40
N ARG A 608 4.99 31.05 -21.00
CA ARG A 608 4.98 30.89 -22.45
C ARG A 608 4.51 32.22 -23.07
N PRO A 609 5.26 32.77 -24.02
CA PRO A 609 4.83 33.97 -24.74
C PRO A 609 3.52 33.76 -25.46
#